data_c7fcdf82c2f191f0a3a427cc98c5faad
#
_entry.id   c7fcdf82c2f191f0a3a427cc98c5faad
#
_cell.length_a   1.000
_cell.length_b   1.000
_cell.length_c   1.000
_cell.angle_alpha   90.00
_cell.angle_beta   90.00
_cell.angle_gamma   90.00
#
_symmetry.space_group_name_H-M   'P 1'
#
loop_
_entity.id
_entity.type
_entity.pdbx_description
1 polymer ?
#
loop_
_entity_poly.entity_id
_entity_poly.type
_entity_poly.pdbx_seq_one_letter_code
_entity_poly.pdbx_strand_id
1 'polypeptide(L)'
;MEKQYGGGEKPPLSNFNEAQKKAVCHRDGPCMVLAGPGSGKTAVITGRLEWMIRNLQIRPEEILVITFTKYAVKEMKERFWERMGTRNYPVTFGTFHGIYYGMLRQIYHMTPDQILTEEEQKTMIEASVADVERENHRRPAEKDVLLMIGKVKNNGGFAGISDDPEDRQLYHAYEKRKKEAGRIDFDDMLLLCYQLFCSRPDILKKWQERYSYILIDEFQDSSRIQYEIVKLLAGKKRNLFVVGDDDQSIYGFRGATPGIMRRFQEDFPGSSIVRLSINYRSSQFIVEASDRVIQKNR
;
A
#
# COMPACT_ATOMS: atom_id res chain seq x y z
N MET A 1 30.32 9.25 -12.83
CA MET A 1 30.14 8.15 -13.81
C MET A 1 28.64 7.86 -13.86
N GLU A 2 27.94 8.43 -14.84
CA GLU A 2 26.54 8.11 -15.11
C GLU A 2 26.48 6.68 -15.65
N LYS A 3 25.87 5.78 -14.91
CA LYS A 3 25.57 4.45 -15.41
C LYS A 3 24.47 4.58 -16.48
N GLN A 4 24.83 4.42 -17.75
CA GLN A 4 23.86 4.27 -18.82
C GLN A 4 23.11 2.95 -18.65
N TYR A 5 21.85 3.02 -18.27
CA TYR A 5 20.94 1.87 -18.15
C TYR A 5 20.22 1.52 -19.48
N GLY A 6 20.64 2.07 -20.60
CA GLY A 6 19.97 1.95 -21.89
C GLY A 6 20.89 1.46 -23.00
N GLY A 7 20.79 0.19 -23.37
CA GLY A 7 21.48 -0.45 -24.49
C GLY A 7 20.87 -1.79 -24.90
N GLY A 8 19.55 -1.98 -24.77
CA GLY A 8 18.86 -3.19 -25.18
C GLY A 8 17.70 -2.89 -26.13
N GLU A 9 17.31 -3.87 -26.93
CA GLU A 9 16.13 -3.81 -27.79
C GLU A 9 14.91 -3.27 -27.03
N LYS A 10 14.07 -2.48 -27.71
CA LYS A 10 12.81 -1.99 -27.14
C LYS A 10 12.01 -3.16 -26.58
N PRO A 11 11.42 -3.04 -25.36
CA PRO A 11 10.67 -4.15 -24.80
C PRO A 11 9.59 -4.63 -25.75
N PRO A 12 9.44 -5.94 -25.93
CA PRO A 12 8.45 -6.47 -26.86
C PRO A 12 7.05 -6.19 -26.31
N LEU A 13 6.42 -5.13 -26.80
CA LEU A 13 5.01 -4.82 -26.52
C LEU A 13 4.05 -5.82 -27.20
N SER A 14 4.58 -6.69 -28.06
CA SER A 14 3.83 -7.74 -28.76
C SER A 14 3.05 -8.68 -27.85
N ASN A 15 3.55 -8.89 -26.62
CA ASN A 15 2.91 -9.78 -25.65
C ASN A 15 1.78 -9.11 -24.85
N PHE A 16 1.48 -7.84 -25.13
CA PHE A 16 0.42 -7.10 -24.46
C PHE A 16 -0.72 -6.77 -25.42
N ASN A 17 -1.96 -6.87 -24.93
CA ASN A 17 -3.10 -6.34 -25.68
C ASN A 17 -3.11 -4.81 -25.62
N GLU A 18 -4.01 -4.16 -26.39
CA GLU A 18 -4.03 -2.70 -26.52
C GLU A 18 -4.26 -1.97 -25.18
N ALA A 19 -5.13 -2.50 -24.30
CA ALA A 19 -5.36 -1.92 -22.99
C ALA A 19 -4.12 -2.05 -22.10
N GLN A 20 -3.48 -3.21 -22.10
CA GLN A 20 -2.23 -3.42 -21.38
C GLN A 20 -1.10 -2.54 -21.92
N LYS A 21 -0.97 -2.38 -23.25
CA LYS A 21 -0.01 -1.45 -23.85
C LYS A 21 -0.25 -0.01 -23.40
N LYS A 22 -1.50 0.43 -23.37
CA LYS A 22 -1.86 1.77 -22.89
C LYS A 22 -1.40 1.98 -21.45
N ALA A 23 -1.58 0.99 -20.57
CA ALA A 23 -1.13 1.05 -19.19
C ALA A 23 0.41 1.02 -19.06
N VAL A 24 1.07 0.11 -19.78
CA VAL A 24 2.55 -0.02 -19.79
C VAL A 24 3.22 1.26 -20.29
N CYS A 25 2.71 1.86 -21.37
CA CYS A 25 3.29 3.03 -22.02
C CYS A 25 2.84 4.37 -21.42
N HIS A 26 2.03 4.35 -20.35
CA HIS A 26 1.63 5.59 -19.68
C HIS A 26 2.89 6.36 -19.23
N ARG A 27 2.94 7.68 -19.49
CA ARG A 27 4.11 8.51 -19.17
C ARG A 27 4.01 9.09 -17.77
N ASP A 28 3.63 10.33 -17.66
CA ASP A 28 3.62 11.09 -16.41
C ASP A 28 2.18 11.32 -15.91
N GLY A 29 2.09 11.66 -14.64
CA GLY A 29 0.83 11.94 -13.98
C GLY A 29 0.14 10.70 -13.42
N PRO A 30 -1.04 10.88 -12.78
CA PRO A 30 -1.76 9.81 -12.12
C PRO A 30 -2.44 8.88 -13.13
N CYS A 31 -2.30 7.59 -12.89
CA CYS A 31 -2.95 6.55 -13.71
C CYS A 31 -3.53 5.47 -12.80
N MET A 32 -4.77 5.09 -13.09
CA MET A 32 -5.43 3.99 -12.43
C MET A 32 -5.75 2.88 -13.44
N VAL A 33 -5.33 1.67 -13.11
CA VAL A 33 -5.60 0.46 -13.88
C VAL A 33 -6.63 -0.38 -13.13
N LEU A 34 -7.84 -0.43 -13.68
CA LEU A 34 -8.90 -1.31 -13.22
C LEU A 34 -8.69 -2.68 -13.85
N ALA A 35 -8.33 -3.66 -13.06
CA ALA A 35 -7.78 -4.91 -13.56
C ALA A 35 -8.39 -6.12 -12.85
N GLY A 36 -9.38 -6.74 -13.48
CA GLY A 36 -10.04 -7.92 -12.96
C GLY A 36 -9.11 -9.12 -12.71
N PRO A 37 -9.61 -10.20 -12.12
CA PRO A 37 -8.85 -11.41 -11.88
C PRO A 37 -8.24 -11.93 -13.18
N GLY A 38 -6.96 -12.36 -13.13
CA GLY A 38 -6.32 -12.97 -14.29
C GLY A 38 -6.06 -12.04 -15.49
N SER A 39 -6.28 -10.73 -15.35
CA SER A 39 -6.09 -9.74 -16.45
C SER A 39 -4.62 -9.37 -16.71
N GLY A 40 -3.68 -9.90 -15.93
CA GLY A 40 -2.26 -9.65 -16.09
C GLY A 40 -1.73 -8.42 -15.33
N LYS A 41 -2.31 -8.07 -14.17
CA LYS A 41 -1.85 -6.97 -13.29
C LYS A 41 -0.32 -6.92 -13.14
N THR A 42 0.28 -8.03 -12.67
CA THR A 42 1.74 -8.12 -12.45
C THR A 42 2.54 -7.97 -13.74
N ALA A 43 2.03 -8.51 -14.87
CA ALA A 43 2.68 -8.37 -16.17
C ALA A 43 2.69 -6.90 -16.64
N VAL A 44 1.60 -6.17 -16.40
CA VAL A 44 1.51 -4.74 -16.71
C VAL A 44 2.47 -3.93 -15.85
N ILE A 45 2.53 -4.16 -14.54
CA ILE A 45 3.46 -3.43 -13.64
C ILE A 45 4.91 -3.69 -14.05
N THR A 46 5.30 -4.96 -14.22
CA THR A 46 6.69 -5.31 -14.60
C THR A 46 7.04 -4.83 -16.01
N GLY A 47 6.09 -4.91 -16.96
CA GLY A 47 6.26 -4.36 -18.30
C GLY A 47 6.41 -2.84 -18.29
N ARG A 48 5.63 -2.14 -17.44
CA ARG A 48 5.77 -0.70 -17.25
C ARG A 48 7.15 -0.32 -16.69
N LEU A 49 7.65 -1.05 -15.68
CA LEU A 49 8.98 -0.82 -15.13
C LEU A 49 10.06 -0.93 -16.21
N GLU A 50 9.99 -1.98 -17.03
CA GLU A 50 10.89 -2.16 -18.16
C GLU A 50 10.78 -1.00 -19.15
N TRP A 51 9.55 -0.61 -19.51
CA TRP A 51 9.30 0.51 -20.40
C TRP A 51 9.85 1.83 -19.88
N MET A 52 9.61 2.14 -18.59
CA MET A 52 10.12 3.35 -17.93
C MET A 52 11.64 3.43 -18.01
N ILE A 53 12.32 2.34 -17.74
CA ILE A 53 13.79 2.32 -17.69
C ILE A 53 14.37 2.36 -19.10
N ARG A 54 13.88 1.52 -20.03
CA ARG A 54 14.47 1.38 -21.36
C ARG A 54 14.04 2.47 -22.36
N ASN A 55 12.78 2.91 -22.30
CA ASN A 55 12.22 3.85 -23.26
C ASN A 55 12.13 5.29 -22.77
N LEU A 56 11.80 5.49 -21.49
CA LEU A 56 11.71 6.82 -20.91
C LEU A 56 13.02 7.25 -20.21
N GLN A 57 14.00 6.34 -20.12
CA GLN A 57 15.30 6.57 -19.47
C GLN A 57 15.17 7.02 -18.01
N ILE A 58 14.10 6.55 -17.33
CA ILE A 58 13.91 6.82 -15.90
C ILE A 58 14.94 6.03 -15.11
N ARG A 59 15.60 6.68 -14.19
CA ARG A 59 16.57 6.02 -13.32
C ARG A 59 15.86 5.04 -12.39
N PRO A 60 16.32 3.79 -12.31
CA PRO A 60 15.68 2.76 -11.48
C PRO A 60 15.53 3.14 -10.00
N GLU A 61 16.47 3.92 -9.47
CA GLU A 61 16.48 4.42 -8.08
C GLU A 61 15.32 5.36 -7.78
N GLU A 62 14.76 6.00 -8.80
CA GLU A 62 13.62 6.92 -8.68
C GLU A 62 12.28 6.22 -8.65
N ILE A 63 12.26 4.89 -8.80
CA ILE A 63 11.03 4.12 -8.88
C ILE A 63 10.79 3.37 -7.57
N LEU A 64 9.61 3.59 -7.00
CA LEU A 64 9.11 2.89 -5.82
C LEU A 64 7.92 2.01 -6.23
N VAL A 65 8.00 0.73 -5.92
CA VAL A 65 6.92 -0.25 -6.15
C VAL A 65 6.45 -0.78 -4.80
N ILE A 66 5.16 -0.61 -4.52
CA ILE A 66 4.54 -1.02 -3.27
C ILE A 66 3.54 -2.15 -3.56
N THR A 67 3.61 -3.21 -2.77
CA THR A 67 2.66 -4.32 -2.79
C THR A 67 2.13 -4.60 -1.39
N PHE A 68 1.08 -5.43 -1.29
CA PHE A 68 0.45 -5.70 0.00
C PHE A 68 1.22 -6.72 0.87
N THR A 69 1.87 -7.71 0.28
CA THR A 69 2.55 -8.79 1.01
C THR A 69 4.02 -8.93 0.65
N LYS A 70 4.83 -9.43 1.59
CA LYS A 70 6.24 -9.77 1.34
C LYS A 70 6.41 -10.79 0.22
N TYR A 71 5.44 -11.72 0.07
CA TYR A 71 5.44 -12.70 -1.00
C TYR A 71 5.27 -12.02 -2.37
N ALA A 72 4.28 -11.13 -2.50
CA ALA A 72 4.06 -10.37 -3.74
C ALA A 72 5.26 -9.48 -4.10
N VAL A 73 5.93 -8.89 -3.09
CA VAL A 73 7.20 -8.15 -3.31
C VAL A 73 8.24 -9.05 -3.97
N LYS A 74 8.45 -10.26 -3.41
CA LYS A 74 9.44 -11.21 -3.94
C LYS A 74 9.09 -11.64 -5.36
N GLU A 75 7.86 -12.06 -5.59
CA GLU A 75 7.38 -12.51 -6.91
C GLU A 75 7.51 -11.40 -7.97
N MET A 76 7.06 -10.19 -7.67
CA MET A 76 7.13 -9.06 -8.60
C MET A 76 8.56 -8.69 -8.95
N LYS A 77 9.45 -8.71 -7.96
CA LYS A 77 10.88 -8.44 -8.13
C LYS A 77 11.57 -9.48 -9.01
N GLU A 78 11.26 -10.76 -8.79
CA GLU A 78 11.79 -11.86 -9.62
C GLU A 78 11.31 -11.73 -11.07
N ARG A 79 10.02 -11.54 -11.29
CA ARG A 79 9.45 -11.33 -12.65
C ARG A 79 10.02 -10.09 -13.34
N PHE A 80 10.27 -9.02 -12.61
CA PHE A 80 10.93 -7.84 -13.15
C PHE A 80 12.36 -8.14 -13.59
N TRP A 81 13.14 -8.85 -12.76
CA TRP A 81 14.51 -9.23 -13.11
C TRP A 81 14.60 -10.20 -14.29
N GLU A 82 13.67 -11.15 -14.39
CA GLU A 82 13.55 -12.03 -15.56
C GLU A 82 13.32 -11.23 -16.84
N ARG A 83 12.43 -10.24 -16.80
CA ARG A 83 12.20 -9.34 -17.96
C ARG A 83 13.42 -8.49 -18.31
N MET A 84 14.13 -8.02 -17.32
CA MET A 84 15.33 -7.18 -17.54
C MET A 84 16.57 -7.99 -17.94
N GLY A 85 16.56 -9.31 -17.75
CA GLY A 85 17.70 -10.21 -17.99
C GLY A 85 18.82 -10.06 -16.97
N THR A 86 18.65 -9.24 -15.92
CA THR A 86 19.67 -9.02 -14.88
C THR A 86 19.04 -8.48 -13.60
N ARG A 87 19.73 -8.67 -12.47
CA ARG A 87 19.34 -8.19 -11.14
C ARG A 87 19.91 -6.81 -10.77
N ASN A 88 20.61 -6.15 -11.69
CA ASN A 88 21.39 -4.94 -11.41
C ASN A 88 20.58 -3.63 -11.47
N TYR A 89 19.26 -3.70 -11.47
CA TYR A 89 18.40 -2.51 -11.48
C TYR A 89 17.92 -2.23 -10.05
N PRO A 90 18.37 -1.12 -9.41
CA PRO A 90 18.06 -0.78 -8.02
C PRO A 90 16.67 -0.12 -7.85
N VAL A 91 15.63 -0.68 -8.48
CA VAL A 91 14.25 -0.32 -8.20
C VAL A 91 13.91 -0.69 -6.75
N THR A 92 13.26 0.21 -6.04
CA THR A 92 12.82 -0.07 -4.67
C THR A 92 11.48 -0.81 -4.69
N PHE A 93 11.47 -2.03 -4.14
CA PHE A 93 10.26 -2.83 -3.94
C PHE A 93 10.03 -3.06 -2.45
N GLY A 94 8.78 -2.94 -2.00
CA GLY A 94 8.44 -3.22 -0.62
C GLY A 94 6.95 -3.28 -0.33
N THR A 95 6.60 -3.64 0.90
CA THR A 95 5.26 -3.43 1.43
C THR A 95 5.15 -2.04 2.02
N PHE A 96 3.94 -1.50 2.21
CA PHE A 96 3.73 -0.21 2.86
C PHE A 96 4.52 -0.10 4.17
N HIS A 97 4.33 -1.03 5.09
CA HIS A 97 5.04 -1.02 6.37
C HIS A 97 6.56 -1.16 6.22
N GLY A 98 7.04 -2.02 5.32
CA GLY A 98 8.47 -2.20 5.09
C GLY A 98 9.16 -0.93 4.58
N ILE A 99 8.50 -0.22 3.66
CA ILE A 99 9.00 1.05 3.13
C ILE A 99 8.99 2.14 4.22
N TYR A 100 7.86 2.28 4.93
CA TYR A 100 7.72 3.33 5.95
C TYR A 100 8.61 3.08 7.16
N TYR A 101 8.73 1.82 7.59
CA TYR A 101 9.72 1.46 8.60
C TYR A 101 11.15 1.83 8.18
N GLY A 102 11.51 1.55 6.92
CA GLY A 102 12.81 1.96 6.37
C GLY A 102 13.05 3.47 6.44
N MET A 103 12.02 4.27 6.18
CA MET A 103 12.06 5.73 6.28
C MET A 103 12.20 6.20 7.74
N LEU A 104 11.37 5.64 8.65
CA LEU A 104 11.42 5.98 10.07
C LEU A 104 12.76 5.59 10.70
N ARG A 105 13.30 4.42 10.33
CA ARG A 105 14.61 3.96 10.80
C ARG A 105 15.74 4.92 10.45
N GLN A 106 15.71 5.51 9.26
CA GLN A 106 16.73 6.47 8.84
C GLN A 106 16.67 7.79 9.61
N ILE A 107 15.51 8.18 10.12
CA ILE A 107 15.28 9.47 10.77
C ILE A 107 15.35 9.35 12.29
N TYR A 108 14.70 8.32 12.85
CA TYR A 108 14.57 8.14 14.30
C TYR A 108 15.53 7.09 14.86
N HIS A 109 16.37 6.47 13.99
CA HIS A 109 17.26 5.35 14.37
C HIS A 109 16.50 4.20 15.04
N MET A 110 15.25 4.01 14.64
CA MET A 110 14.35 3.01 15.19
C MET A 110 14.92 1.61 15.02
N THR A 111 14.82 0.80 16.07
CA THR A 111 15.30 -0.58 16.10
C THR A 111 14.13 -1.57 16.15
N PRO A 112 14.30 -2.82 15.66
CA PRO A 112 13.21 -3.81 15.66
C PRO A 112 12.64 -4.14 17.03
N ASP A 113 13.44 -4.07 18.07
CA ASP A 113 13.05 -4.32 19.48
C ASP A 113 12.07 -3.27 20.03
N GLN A 114 11.97 -2.12 19.40
CA GLN A 114 10.95 -1.11 19.74
C GLN A 114 9.55 -1.47 19.21
N ILE A 115 9.45 -2.44 18.31
CA ILE A 115 8.17 -2.87 17.73
C ILE A 115 7.64 -4.04 18.54
N LEU A 116 6.39 -3.94 19.01
CA LEU A 116 5.73 -5.03 19.71
C LEU A 116 5.58 -6.27 18.83
N THR A 117 5.87 -7.43 19.38
CA THR A 117 5.45 -8.71 18.83
C THR A 117 3.94 -8.89 19.00
N GLU A 118 3.35 -9.83 18.27
CA GLU A 118 1.91 -10.14 18.40
C GLU A 118 1.57 -10.59 19.84
N GLU A 119 2.45 -11.35 20.50
CA GLU A 119 2.27 -11.80 21.89
C GLU A 119 2.34 -10.63 22.89
N GLU A 120 3.32 -9.75 22.74
CA GLU A 120 3.44 -8.55 23.59
C GLU A 120 2.24 -7.61 23.40
N GLN A 121 1.79 -7.42 22.16
CA GLN A 121 0.61 -6.63 21.85
C GLN A 121 -0.64 -7.21 22.53
N LYS A 122 -0.82 -8.52 22.41
CA LYS A 122 -1.93 -9.23 23.06
C LYS A 122 -1.89 -9.04 24.58
N THR A 123 -0.75 -9.24 25.22
CA THR A 123 -0.57 -9.04 26.67
C THR A 123 -0.93 -7.61 27.10
N MET A 124 -0.53 -6.60 26.31
CA MET A 124 -0.88 -5.20 26.61
C MET A 124 -2.39 -4.94 26.46
N ILE A 125 -3.04 -5.55 25.47
CA ILE A 125 -4.48 -5.44 25.27
C ILE A 125 -5.22 -6.10 26.45
N GLU A 126 -4.83 -7.32 26.84
CA GLU A 126 -5.41 -8.04 28.00
C GLU A 126 -5.33 -7.20 29.26
N ALA A 127 -4.17 -6.60 29.53
CA ALA A 127 -3.99 -5.73 30.67
C ALA A 127 -4.84 -4.45 30.59
N SER A 128 -5.03 -3.89 29.39
CA SER A 128 -5.88 -2.71 29.21
C SER A 128 -7.36 -3.03 29.37
N VAL A 129 -7.80 -4.19 28.89
CA VAL A 129 -9.16 -4.70 29.10
C VAL A 129 -9.43 -4.91 30.59
N ALA A 130 -8.48 -5.51 31.33
CA ALA A 130 -8.63 -5.73 32.78
C ALA A 130 -8.76 -4.43 33.58
N ASP A 131 -8.09 -3.35 33.19
CA ASP A 131 -8.22 -2.04 33.83
C ASP A 131 -9.62 -1.45 33.58
N VAL A 132 -10.10 -1.45 32.35
CA VAL A 132 -11.42 -0.90 31.99
C VAL A 132 -12.55 -1.76 32.52
N GLU A 133 -12.41 -3.10 32.60
CA GLU A 133 -13.39 -4.02 33.19
C GLU A 133 -13.63 -3.69 34.67
N ARG A 134 -12.58 -3.34 35.42
CA ARG A 134 -12.72 -2.94 36.84
C ARG A 134 -13.60 -1.69 37.03
N GLU A 135 -13.61 -0.81 36.01
CA GLU A 135 -14.40 0.42 36.05
C GLU A 135 -15.84 0.20 35.54
N ASN A 136 -16.02 -0.58 34.48
CA ASN A 136 -17.26 -0.63 33.71
C ASN A 136 -18.01 -1.98 33.81
N HIS A 137 -17.46 -3.01 34.47
CA HIS A 137 -18.05 -4.35 34.60
C HIS A 137 -18.33 -5.08 33.26
N ARG A 138 -17.72 -4.63 32.15
CA ARG A 138 -17.81 -5.23 30.84
C ARG A 138 -16.44 -5.69 30.37
N ARG A 139 -16.37 -6.91 29.85
CA ARG A 139 -15.13 -7.47 29.29
C ARG A 139 -15.29 -7.70 27.78
N PRO A 140 -14.82 -6.78 26.92
CA PRO A 140 -14.80 -7.01 25.49
C PRO A 140 -13.81 -8.11 25.12
N ALA A 141 -14.07 -8.81 24.04
CA ALA A 141 -13.13 -9.80 23.53
C ALA A 141 -11.86 -9.09 22.98
N GLU A 142 -10.68 -9.61 23.34
CA GLU A 142 -9.37 -9.07 22.92
C GLU A 142 -9.29 -8.85 21.41
N LYS A 143 -9.86 -9.78 20.64
CA LYS A 143 -9.91 -9.69 19.18
C LYS A 143 -10.68 -8.47 18.69
N ASP A 144 -11.76 -8.10 19.34
CA ASP A 144 -12.57 -6.95 18.98
C ASP A 144 -11.84 -5.65 19.31
N VAL A 145 -11.13 -5.61 20.44
CA VAL A 145 -10.27 -4.49 20.83
C VAL A 145 -9.13 -4.31 19.84
N LEU A 146 -8.46 -5.40 19.44
CA LEU A 146 -7.40 -5.35 18.43
C LEU A 146 -7.92 -4.83 17.09
N LEU A 147 -9.09 -5.30 16.66
CA LEU A 147 -9.73 -4.83 15.42
C LEU A 147 -10.11 -3.35 15.50
N MET A 148 -10.63 -2.90 16.64
CA MET A 148 -10.98 -1.49 16.88
C MET A 148 -9.72 -0.61 16.80
N ILE A 149 -8.65 -0.95 17.51
CA ILE A 149 -7.37 -0.23 17.48
C ILE A 149 -6.82 -0.16 16.06
N GLY A 150 -6.80 -1.30 15.36
CA GLY A 150 -6.35 -1.37 13.97
C GLY A 150 -7.16 -0.47 13.04
N LYS A 151 -8.50 -0.46 13.16
CA LYS A 151 -9.38 0.42 12.37
C LYS A 151 -9.08 1.89 12.61
N VAL A 152 -8.94 2.30 13.89
CA VAL A 152 -8.62 3.69 14.25
C VAL A 152 -7.31 4.13 13.60
N LYS A 153 -6.26 3.34 13.75
CA LYS A 153 -4.92 3.65 13.22
C LYS A 153 -4.86 3.64 11.69
N ASN A 154 -5.45 2.63 11.06
CA ASN A 154 -5.49 2.51 9.60
C ASN A 154 -6.37 3.59 8.94
N ASN A 155 -7.34 4.14 9.68
CA ASN A 155 -8.08 5.33 9.26
C ASN A 155 -7.29 6.63 9.54
N GLY A 156 -6.10 6.57 10.15
CA GLY A 156 -5.25 7.73 10.46
C GLY A 156 -5.78 8.63 11.58
N GLY A 157 -6.72 8.14 12.39
CA GLY A 157 -7.40 8.94 13.40
C GLY A 157 -8.33 10.03 12.83
N PHE A 158 -8.52 10.09 11.52
CA PHE A 158 -9.30 11.16 10.85
C PHE A 158 -10.79 11.14 11.20
N ALA A 159 -11.33 9.99 11.61
CA ALA A 159 -12.73 9.85 12.03
C ALA A 159 -12.91 9.80 13.56
N GLY A 160 -11.85 10.10 14.33
CA GLY A 160 -11.84 9.89 15.77
C GLY A 160 -11.60 8.43 16.15
N ILE A 161 -11.66 8.12 17.46
CA ILE A 161 -11.41 6.77 17.97
C ILE A 161 -12.66 5.92 17.83
N SER A 162 -13.74 6.30 18.48
CA SER A 162 -15.06 5.63 18.47
C SER A 162 -16.09 6.56 19.12
N ASP A 163 -17.36 6.37 18.80
CA ASP A 163 -18.48 7.04 19.50
C ASP A 163 -18.72 6.40 20.89
N ASP A 164 -18.33 5.15 21.09
CA ASP A 164 -18.42 4.44 22.37
C ASP A 164 -17.33 4.95 23.34
N PRO A 165 -17.73 5.45 24.53
CA PRO A 165 -16.79 5.88 25.55
C PRO A 165 -15.86 4.77 26.04
N GLU A 166 -16.30 3.54 26.08
CA GLU A 166 -15.53 2.37 26.52
C GLU A 166 -14.41 2.03 25.52
N ASP A 167 -14.71 2.06 24.22
CA ASP A 167 -13.70 1.91 23.18
C ASP A 167 -12.62 2.98 23.29
N ARG A 168 -13.01 4.23 23.59
CA ARG A 168 -12.04 5.32 23.80
C ARG A 168 -11.15 5.08 25.00
N GLN A 169 -11.73 4.61 26.13
CA GLN A 169 -10.97 4.27 27.31
C GLN A 169 -9.97 3.14 27.04
N LEU A 170 -10.41 2.07 26.35
CA LEU A 170 -9.56 0.96 25.96
C LEU A 170 -8.41 1.40 25.06
N TYR A 171 -8.71 2.20 24.03
CA TYR A 171 -7.70 2.74 23.14
C TYR A 171 -6.65 3.56 23.91
N HIS A 172 -7.09 4.46 24.80
CA HIS A 172 -6.19 5.29 25.60
C HIS A 172 -5.38 4.48 26.61
N ALA A 173 -5.97 3.47 27.25
CA ALA A 173 -5.27 2.58 28.17
C ALA A 173 -4.16 1.80 27.46
N TYR A 174 -4.45 1.27 26.26
CA TYR A 174 -3.47 0.58 25.43
C TYR A 174 -2.33 1.51 24.97
N GLU A 175 -2.66 2.69 24.43
CA GLU A 175 -1.67 3.67 24.00
C GLU A 175 -0.76 4.16 25.15
N LYS A 176 -1.34 4.36 26.33
CA LYS A 176 -0.59 4.72 27.54
C LYS A 176 0.44 3.65 27.89
N ARG A 177 0.04 2.37 27.92
CA ARG A 177 0.94 1.24 28.22
C ARG A 177 2.08 1.13 27.23
N LYS A 178 1.79 1.24 25.93
CA LYS A 178 2.84 1.27 24.91
C LYS A 178 3.84 2.40 25.12
N LYS A 179 3.33 3.60 25.40
CA LYS A 179 4.17 4.79 25.62
C LYS A 179 5.06 4.63 26.85
N GLU A 180 4.53 4.10 27.95
CA GLU A 180 5.28 3.83 29.18
C GLU A 180 6.37 2.75 28.98
N ALA A 181 6.10 1.77 28.12
CA ALA A 181 7.06 0.75 27.72
C ALA A 181 8.09 1.23 26.68
N GLY A 182 7.93 2.44 26.12
CA GLY A 182 8.77 2.92 25.01
C GLY A 182 8.63 2.11 23.72
N ARG A 183 7.46 1.51 23.51
CA ARG A 183 7.19 0.58 22.39
C ARG A 183 6.13 1.15 21.45
N ILE A 184 6.17 0.65 20.22
CA ILE A 184 5.16 0.92 19.18
C ILE A 184 4.60 -0.39 18.64
N ASP A 185 3.38 -0.38 18.15
CA ASP A 185 2.84 -1.50 17.39
C ASP A 185 3.06 -1.31 15.86
N PHE A 186 2.62 -2.30 15.13
CA PHE A 186 2.83 -2.33 13.68
C PHE A 186 2.10 -1.17 12.95
N ASP A 187 0.89 -0.83 13.40
CA ASP A 187 0.10 0.25 12.80
C ASP A 187 0.61 1.66 13.18
N ASP A 188 1.32 1.80 14.30
CA ASP A 188 1.95 3.07 14.67
C ASP A 188 2.97 3.55 13.63
N MET A 189 3.61 2.63 12.91
CA MET A 189 4.57 3.00 11.87
C MET A 189 3.92 3.85 10.77
N LEU A 190 2.65 3.58 10.46
CA LEU A 190 1.90 4.38 9.48
C LEU A 190 1.63 5.79 10.03
N LEU A 191 1.12 5.86 11.26
CA LEU A 191 0.82 7.14 11.91
C LEU A 191 2.07 8.01 12.08
N LEU A 192 3.17 7.43 12.56
CA LEU A 192 4.45 8.12 12.75
C LEU A 192 5.01 8.62 11.41
N CYS A 193 4.92 7.82 10.34
CA CYS A 193 5.36 8.23 9.03
C CYS A 193 4.52 9.40 8.49
N TYR A 194 3.21 9.34 8.65
CA TYR A 194 2.31 10.42 8.26
C TYR A 194 2.61 11.70 9.03
N GLN A 195 2.72 11.62 10.37
CA GLN A 195 3.05 12.75 11.23
C GLN A 195 4.42 13.35 10.90
N LEU A 196 5.42 12.50 10.63
CA LEU A 196 6.76 12.93 10.20
C LEU A 196 6.67 13.78 8.94
N PHE A 197 5.94 13.33 7.93
CA PHE A 197 5.83 14.05 6.66
C PHE A 197 5.03 15.35 6.77
N CYS A 198 4.02 15.40 7.63
CA CYS A 198 3.27 16.63 7.91
C CYS A 198 4.09 17.65 8.70
N SER A 199 4.90 17.21 9.66
CA SER A 199 5.66 18.09 10.56
C SER A 199 7.04 18.47 10.01
N ARG A 200 7.61 17.68 9.08
CA ARG A 200 8.95 17.86 8.53
C ARG A 200 8.94 17.87 6.99
N PRO A 201 8.50 18.98 6.38
CA PRO A 201 8.48 19.12 4.91
C PRO A 201 9.86 18.95 4.25
N ASP A 202 10.94 19.26 4.97
CA ASP A 202 12.32 19.07 4.53
C ASP A 202 12.66 17.57 4.33
N ILE A 203 12.16 16.73 5.22
CA ILE A 203 12.32 15.27 5.13
C ILE A 203 11.44 14.73 4.00
N LEU A 204 10.17 15.13 3.95
CA LEU A 204 9.26 14.75 2.88
C LEU A 204 9.85 15.08 1.50
N LYS A 205 10.42 16.28 1.33
CA LYS A 205 11.02 16.72 0.07
C LYS A 205 12.15 15.77 -0.37
N LYS A 206 13.02 15.32 0.53
CA LYS A 206 14.09 14.34 0.21
C LYS A 206 13.52 13.04 -0.35
N TRP A 207 12.40 12.54 0.19
CA TRP A 207 11.76 11.33 -0.31
C TRP A 207 11.03 11.55 -1.64
N GLN A 208 10.43 12.73 -1.85
CA GLN A 208 9.83 13.13 -3.14
C GLN A 208 10.89 13.29 -4.25
N GLU A 209 12.09 13.74 -3.91
CA GLU A 209 13.22 13.82 -4.83
C GLU A 209 13.77 12.43 -5.15
N ARG A 210 13.81 11.54 -4.15
CA ARG A 210 14.26 10.15 -4.33
C ARG A 210 13.30 9.34 -5.17
N TYR A 211 12.00 9.43 -4.91
CA TYR A 211 10.98 8.64 -5.60
C TYR A 211 10.12 9.53 -6.49
N SER A 212 10.50 9.61 -7.77
CA SER A 212 9.78 10.36 -8.77
C SER A 212 8.54 9.63 -9.31
N TYR A 213 8.53 8.31 -9.18
CA TYR A 213 7.46 7.43 -9.67
C TYR A 213 7.09 6.41 -8.61
N ILE A 214 5.81 6.30 -8.31
CA ILE A 214 5.26 5.36 -7.33
C ILE A 214 4.25 4.46 -8.02
N LEU A 215 4.46 3.15 -7.94
CA LEU A 215 3.56 2.13 -8.46
C LEU A 215 2.99 1.33 -7.29
N ILE A 216 1.69 1.10 -7.27
CA ILE A 216 1.01 0.35 -6.20
C ILE A 216 0.19 -0.77 -6.81
N ASP A 217 0.45 -1.99 -6.35
CA ASP A 217 -0.37 -3.18 -6.67
C ASP A 217 -1.42 -3.42 -5.59
N GLU A 218 -2.53 -4.06 -5.96
CA GLU A 218 -3.68 -4.35 -5.10
C GLU A 218 -4.17 -3.11 -4.32
N PHE A 219 -4.26 -1.98 -5.04
CA PHE A 219 -4.57 -0.68 -4.43
C PHE A 219 -5.91 -0.65 -3.68
N GLN A 220 -6.90 -1.47 -4.07
CA GLN A 220 -8.19 -1.61 -3.38
C GLN A 220 -8.04 -2.05 -1.91
N ASP A 221 -6.94 -2.69 -1.55
CA ASP A 221 -6.68 -3.16 -0.19
C ASP A 221 -5.96 -2.12 0.70
N SER A 222 -5.67 -0.94 0.15
CA SER A 222 -4.97 0.12 0.87
C SER A 222 -5.86 0.75 1.94
N SER A 223 -5.28 1.03 3.11
CA SER A 223 -5.93 1.81 4.15
C SER A 223 -5.86 3.32 3.84
N ARG A 224 -6.73 4.10 4.51
CA ARG A 224 -6.76 5.55 4.33
C ARG A 224 -5.41 6.19 4.63
N ILE A 225 -4.79 5.82 5.74
CA ILE A 225 -3.49 6.38 6.14
C ILE A 225 -2.38 6.04 5.14
N GLN A 226 -2.35 4.81 4.61
CA GLN A 226 -1.40 4.40 3.59
C GLN A 226 -1.53 5.26 2.33
N TYR A 227 -2.77 5.51 1.89
CA TYR A 227 -3.04 6.35 0.74
C TYR A 227 -2.67 7.82 0.97
N GLU A 228 -2.98 8.38 2.16
CA GLU A 228 -2.59 9.76 2.50
C GLU A 228 -1.06 9.94 2.47
N ILE A 229 -0.30 8.97 3.00
CA ILE A 229 1.17 9.01 2.94
C ILE A 229 1.66 8.96 1.48
N VAL A 230 1.06 8.11 0.65
CA VAL A 230 1.41 8.01 -0.78
C VAL A 230 1.13 9.32 -1.52
N LYS A 231 0.01 10.01 -1.23
CA LYS A 231 -0.28 11.32 -1.81
C LYS A 231 0.78 12.36 -1.45
N LEU A 232 1.20 12.37 -0.18
CA LEU A 232 2.29 13.24 0.26
C LEU A 232 3.59 12.93 -0.50
N LEU A 233 3.96 11.66 -0.63
CA LEU A 233 5.15 11.23 -1.35
C LEU A 233 5.11 11.58 -2.85
N ALA A 234 3.96 11.38 -3.50
CA ALA A 234 3.80 11.72 -4.91
C ALA A 234 3.95 13.22 -5.21
N GLY A 235 3.65 14.07 -4.21
CA GLY A 235 3.87 15.50 -4.24
C GLY A 235 3.32 16.19 -5.49
N LYS A 236 4.06 17.17 -6.00
CA LYS A 236 3.66 17.95 -7.18
C LYS A 236 3.76 17.16 -8.50
N LYS A 237 4.66 16.16 -8.58
CA LYS A 237 4.85 15.35 -9.79
C LYS A 237 3.63 14.46 -10.07
N ARG A 238 2.96 13.98 -9.02
CA ARG A 238 1.76 13.14 -9.10
C ARG A 238 1.94 11.89 -9.98
N ASN A 239 3.16 11.41 -10.16
CA ASN A 239 3.44 10.19 -10.93
C ASN A 239 3.09 8.96 -10.12
N LEU A 240 1.80 8.76 -9.93
CA LEU A 240 1.21 7.69 -9.13
C LEU A 240 0.44 6.75 -10.04
N PHE A 241 0.92 5.51 -10.14
CA PHE A 241 0.32 4.46 -10.93
C PHE A 241 -0.25 3.38 -10.01
N VAL A 242 -1.56 3.27 -9.95
CA VAL A 242 -2.25 2.31 -9.08
C VAL A 242 -2.93 1.23 -9.91
N VAL A 243 -2.82 -0.01 -9.46
CA VAL A 243 -3.47 -1.17 -10.07
C VAL A 243 -4.34 -1.84 -9.02
N GLY A 244 -5.58 -2.13 -9.36
CA GLY A 244 -6.50 -2.74 -8.41
C GLY A 244 -7.80 -3.20 -9.05
N ASP A 245 -8.62 -3.83 -8.23
CA ASP A 245 -9.93 -4.36 -8.58
C ASP A 245 -10.90 -4.15 -7.41
N ASP A 246 -11.89 -3.28 -7.57
CA ASP A 246 -12.87 -3.02 -6.50
C ASP A 246 -13.65 -4.27 -6.08
N ASP A 247 -13.89 -5.20 -7.01
CA ASP A 247 -14.62 -6.44 -6.76
C ASP A 247 -13.80 -7.44 -5.91
N GLN A 248 -12.47 -7.22 -5.77
CA GLN A 248 -11.58 -8.03 -4.94
C GLN A 248 -11.26 -7.41 -3.56
N SER A 249 -11.89 -6.30 -3.20
CA SER A 249 -11.67 -5.64 -1.90
C SER A 249 -12.31 -6.43 -0.76
N ILE A 250 -11.55 -7.37 -0.17
CA ILE A 250 -12.02 -8.24 0.93
C ILE A 250 -11.34 -7.97 2.27
N TYR A 251 -10.39 -7.04 2.32
CA TYR A 251 -9.60 -6.73 3.52
C TYR A 251 -10.13 -5.55 4.35
N GLY A 252 -11.41 -5.21 4.24
CA GLY A 252 -12.06 -4.20 5.08
C GLY A 252 -11.86 -4.43 6.58
N PHE A 253 -11.83 -5.70 7.03
CA PHE A 253 -11.55 -6.07 8.41
C PHE A 253 -10.09 -5.77 8.86
N ARG A 254 -9.17 -5.58 7.92
CA ARG A 254 -7.77 -5.13 8.16
C ARG A 254 -7.57 -3.65 7.94
N GLY A 255 -8.64 -2.87 7.81
CA GLY A 255 -8.57 -1.42 7.63
C GLY A 255 -8.47 -0.95 6.19
N ALA A 256 -8.65 -1.82 5.18
CA ALA A 256 -8.83 -1.39 3.80
C ALA A 256 -10.02 -0.43 3.70
N THR A 257 -9.86 0.62 2.92
CA THR A 257 -10.89 1.68 2.81
C THR A 257 -11.81 1.39 1.64
N PRO A 258 -13.10 1.08 1.90
CA PRO A 258 -14.07 0.92 0.82
C PRO A 258 -14.10 2.16 -0.08
N GLY A 259 -14.15 1.94 -1.41
CA GLY A 259 -14.23 3.02 -2.38
C GLY A 259 -12.93 3.84 -2.55
N ILE A 260 -11.78 3.31 -2.12
CA ILE A 260 -10.47 4.00 -2.28
C ILE A 260 -10.13 4.26 -3.75
N MET A 261 -10.56 3.38 -4.66
CA MET A 261 -10.40 3.56 -6.10
C MET A 261 -11.16 4.79 -6.60
N ARG A 262 -12.41 4.97 -6.13
CA ARG A 262 -13.20 6.16 -6.44
C ARG A 262 -12.56 7.41 -5.85
N ARG A 263 -12.10 7.35 -4.59
CA ARG A 263 -11.40 8.45 -3.94
C ARG A 263 -10.14 8.88 -4.70
N PHE A 264 -9.41 7.93 -5.29
CA PHE A 264 -8.27 8.27 -6.16
C PHE A 264 -8.69 9.15 -7.34
N GLN A 265 -9.84 8.87 -7.97
CA GLN A 265 -10.34 9.69 -9.09
C GLN A 265 -10.75 11.08 -8.64
N GLU A 266 -11.35 11.20 -7.44
CA GLU A 266 -11.72 12.48 -6.83
C GLU A 266 -10.49 13.34 -6.49
N ASP A 267 -9.45 12.73 -5.90
CA ASP A 267 -8.20 13.41 -5.50
C ASP A 267 -7.31 13.76 -6.71
N PHE A 268 -7.42 12.99 -7.80
CA PHE A 268 -6.65 13.20 -9.03
C PHE A 268 -7.58 13.36 -10.25
N PRO A 269 -8.33 14.47 -10.33
CA PRO A 269 -9.18 14.74 -11.48
C PRO A 269 -8.34 14.81 -12.77
N GLY A 270 -8.81 14.13 -13.82
CA GLY A 270 -8.06 14.00 -15.08
C GLY A 270 -7.01 12.87 -15.09
N SER A 271 -6.99 12.01 -14.07
CA SER A 271 -6.17 10.80 -14.09
C SER A 271 -6.52 9.90 -15.29
N SER A 272 -5.49 9.25 -15.85
CA SER A 272 -5.70 8.23 -16.87
C SER A 272 -6.35 7.00 -16.25
N ILE A 273 -7.44 6.52 -16.85
CA ILE A 273 -8.09 5.27 -16.41
C ILE A 273 -7.94 4.25 -17.53
N VAL A 274 -7.36 3.09 -17.20
CA VAL A 274 -7.21 1.96 -18.11
C VAL A 274 -7.95 0.76 -17.54
N ARG A 275 -8.81 0.11 -18.33
CA ARG A 275 -9.54 -1.10 -17.94
C ARG A 275 -8.96 -2.32 -18.60
N LEU A 276 -8.57 -3.32 -17.82
CA LEU A 276 -8.10 -4.62 -18.30
C LEU A 276 -9.25 -5.62 -18.18
N SER A 277 -10.00 -5.80 -19.28
CA SER A 277 -11.22 -6.60 -19.31
C SER A 277 -11.02 -8.07 -19.71
N ILE A 278 -9.82 -8.45 -20.17
CA ILE A 278 -9.58 -9.82 -20.66
C ILE A 278 -8.92 -10.64 -19.55
N ASN A 279 -9.58 -11.74 -19.17
CA ASN A 279 -9.02 -12.74 -18.24
C ASN A 279 -8.21 -13.78 -19.03
N TYR A 280 -6.93 -13.94 -18.69
CA TYR A 280 -6.00 -14.91 -19.29
C TYR A 280 -5.74 -16.13 -18.40
N ARG A 281 -6.31 -16.15 -17.19
CA ARG A 281 -6.04 -17.20 -16.18
C ARG A 281 -7.07 -18.31 -16.20
N SER A 282 -8.34 -17.95 -16.34
CA SER A 282 -9.48 -18.86 -16.12
C SER A 282 -10.33 -18.99 -17.36
N SER A 283 -10.98 -20.14 -17.52
CA SER A 283 -11.97 -20.35 -18.58
C SER A 283 -13.20 -19.45 -18.39
N GLN A 284 -13.92 -19.22 -19.49
CA GLN A 284 -15.13 -18.39 -19.49
C GLN A 284 -16.17 -18.87 -18.45
N PHE A 285 -16.33 -20.18 -18.29
CA PHE A 285 -17.28 -20.77 -17.30
C PHE A 285 -16.96 -20.38 -15.87
N ILE A 286 -15.65 -20.34 -15.50
CA ILE A 286 -15.21 -19.94 -14.16
C ILE A 286 -15.47 -18.45 -13.95
N VAL A 287 -15.18 -17.63 -14.94
CA VAL A 287 -15.41 -16.16 -14.89
C VAL A 287 -16.90 -15.88 -14.72
N GLU A 288 -17.78 -16.49 -15.56
CA GLU A 288 -19.22 -16.29 -15.46
C GLU A 288 -19.80 -16.75 -14.11
N ALA A 289 -19.31 -17.87 -13.57
CA ALA A 289 -19.73 -18.34 -12.26
C ALA A 289 -19.33 -17.34 -11.15
N SER A 290 -18.10 -16.81 -11.20
CA SER A 290 -17.61 -15.81 -10.25
C SER A 290 -18.41 -14.51 -10.34
N ASP A 291 -18.69 -14.03 -11.55
CA ASP A 291 -19.48 -12.80 -11.77
C ASP A 291 -20.89 -12.91 -11.19
N ARG A 292 -21.55 -14.05 -11.32
CA ARG A 292 -22.87 -14.30 -10.70
C ARG A 292 -22.85 -14.20 -9.19
N VAL A 293 -21.74 -14.63 -8.54
CA VAL A 293 -21.59 -14.52 -7.08
C VAL A 293 -21.40 -13.05 -6.68
N ILE A 294 -20.51 -12.33 -7.39
CA ILE A 294 -20.20 -10.94 -7.09
C ILE A 294 -21.42 -10.02 -7.32
N GLN A 295 -22.19 -10.25 -8.37
CA GLN A 295 -23.41 -9.47 -8.64
C GLN A 295 -24.45 -9.51 -7.51
N LYS A 296 -24.44 -10.56 -6.67
CA LYS A 296 -25.31 -10.63 -5.49
C LYS A 296 -24.79 -9.82 -4.29
N ASN A 297 -23.54 -9.40 -4.33
CA ASN A 297 -22.86 -8.64 -3.27
C ASN A 297 -22.71 -7.13 -3.61
N ARG A 298 -23.12 -6.74 -4.79
CA ARG A 298 -23.25 -5.34 -5.22
C ARG A 298 -24.65 -4.80 -4.90
#